data_4a5fff4e6241a38b830dc866fb6ca9b6
#
_entry.id   4a5fff4e6241a38b830dc866fb6ca9b6
#
_cell.length_a   1.000
_cell.length_b   1.000
_cell.length_c   1.000
_cell.angle_alpha   90.00
_cell.angle_beta   90.00
_cell.angle_gamma   90.00
#
_symmetry.space_group_name_H-M   'P 1'
#
loop_
_entity.id
_entity.type
_entity.pdbx_description
1 polymer ?
#
loop_
_entity_poly.entity_id
_entity_poly.type
_entity_poly.pdbx_seq_one_letter_code
_entity_poly.pdbx_strand_id
1 'polypeptide(L)'
;MEIAVLGIDLGKNSCSVVGLDGTGQVVMRRRMQRDSIIKFASSLTSCVVAMEACCGAHHLGRIVRDHGHQVRLMSPDYVRPYEKAQKNDDRDAEAIAEAATRPTMRFVELKSAEQLDMQSLHRVRDRLVGERTALMNQLRAVLMERGITVPQGRRKLEQHLAVMLDGDEVRLSPRMQLLVEDMRAE
;
A
#
# COMPACT_ATOMS: atom_id res chain seq x y z
N MET A 1 27.08 -9.92 21.59
CA MET A 1 26.82 -8.63 20.91
C MET A 1 25.36 -8.34 21.11
N GLU A 2 25.05 -7.30 21.86
CA GLU A 2 23.65 -6.98 22.23
C GLU A 2 23.10 -5.99 21.21
N ILE A 3 21.95 -6.33 20.62
CA ILE A 3 21.24 -5.46 19.67
C ILE A 3 20.17 -4.73 20.46
N ALA A 4 20.27 -3.41 20.54
CA ALA A 4 19.27 -2.56 21.17
C ALA A 4 18.14 -2.17 20.20
N VAL A 5 18.48 -1.92 18.93
CA VAL A 5 17.52 -1.60 17.86
C VAL A 5 17.81 -2.43 16.63
N LEU A 6 16.80 -3.07 16.10
CA LEU A 6 16.82 -3.82 14.85
C LEU A 6 15.99 -3.09 13.80
N GLY A 7 16.61 -2.45 12.84
CA GLY A 7 15.96 -1.84 11.68
C GLY A 7 15.78 -2.86 10.57
N ILE A 8 14.59 -2.93 10.02
CA ILE A 8 14.23 -3.87 8.95
C ILE A 8 13.61 -3.08 7.79
N ASP A 9 14.28 -3.09 6.65
CA ASP A 9 13.69 -2.67 5.38
C ASP A 9 13.02 -3.88 4.71
N LEU A 10 11.69 -3.79 4.55
CA LEU A 10 10.83 -4.91 4.11
C LEU A 10 10.73 -4.95 2.58
N GLY A 11 11.64 -5.66 1.93
CA GLY A 11 11.50 -6.01 0.54
C GLY A 11 10.44 -7.10 0.28
N LYS A 12 10.09 -7.32 -0.97
CA LYS A 12 9.08 -8.32 -1.38
C LYS A 12 9.52 -9.75 -1.03
N ASN A 13 10.75 -10.12 -1.37
CA ASN A 13 11.30 -11.47 -1.17
C ASN A 13 12.43 -11.48 -0.15
N SER A 14 13.25 -10.47 -0.14
CA SER A 14 14.37 -10.32 0.79
C SER A 14 14.31 -8.96 1.47
N CYS A 15 14.73 -8.94 2.71
CA CYS A 15 14.75 -7.77 3.56
C CYS A 15 16.17 -7.46 3.98
N SER A 16 16.54 -6.19 4.05
CA SER A 16 17.78 -5.75 4.68
C SER A 16 17.56 -5.50 6.16
N VAL A 17 18.48 -5.95 6.97
CA VAL A 17 18.36 -5.92 8.44
C VAL A 17 19.66 -5.33 9.01
N VAL A 18 19.51 -4.30 9.83
CA VAL A 18 20.61 -3.63 10.52
C VAL A 18 20.37 -3.62 12.02
N GLY A 19 21.33 -4.08 12.78
CA GLY A 19 21.32 -4.02 14.25
C GLY A 19 22.18 -2.87 14.76
N LEU A 20 21.62 -2.04 15.65
CA LEU A 20 22.33 -1.04 16.41
C LEU A 20 22.49 -1.50 17.87
N ASP A 21 23.63 -1.19 18.49
CA ASP A 21 23.81 -1.33 19.92
C ASP A 21 23.19 -0.17 20.72
N GLY A 22 23.36 -0.20 22.06
CA GLY A 22 22.86 0.84 22.94
C GLY A 22 23.50 2.22 22.75
N THR A 23 24.62 2.32 22.03
CA THR A 23 25.29 3.58 21.67
C THR A 23 24.86 4.12 20.30
N GLY A 24 24.06 3.33 19.54
CA GLY A 24 23.64 3.66 18.19
C GLY A 24 24.65 3.27 17.11
N GLN A 25 25.70 2.50 17.46
CA GLN A 25 26.64 1.98 16.48
C GLN A 25 26.10 0.73 15.79
N VAL A 26 26.38 0.60 14.49
CA VAL A 26 26.00 -0.56 13.72
C VAL A 26 26.85 -1.76 14.10
N VAL A 27 26.23 -2.78 14.68
CA VAL A 27 26.88 -4.02 15.10
C VAL A 27 26.56 -5.19 14.18
N MET A 28 25.55 -5.05 13.32
CA MET A 28 25.16 -6.09 12.38
C MET A 28 24.54 -5.49 11.11
N ARG A 29 24.88 -6.08 9.96
CA ARG A 29 24.18 -5.91 8.68
C ARG A 29 23.96 -7.27 8.06
N ARG A 30 22.73 -7.58 7.68
CA ARG A 30 22.37 -8.85 7.03
C ARG A 30 21.24 -8.64 6.02
N ARG A 31 21.24 -9.47 4.98
CA ARG A 31 20.11 -9.63 4.06
C ARG A 31 19.48 -10.99 4.33
N MET A 32 18.17 -11.03 4.50
CA MET A 32 17.42 -12.23 4.91
C MET A 32 16.11 -12.36 4.13
N GLN A 33 15.63 -13.60 3.99
CA GLN A 33 14.25 -13.85 3.59
C GLN A 33 13.29 -13.54 4.75
N ARG A 34 12.05 -13.17 4.46
CA ARG A 34 11.03 -12.80 5.47
C ARG A 34 10.87 -13.84 6.58
N ASP A 35 10.78 -15.12 6.21
CA ASP A 35 10.61 -16.20 7.18
C ASP A 35 11.83 -16.37 8.11
N SER A 36 13.02 -16.04 7.59
CA SER A 36 14.25 -16.08 8.39
C SER A 36 14.32 -14.94 9.39
N ILE A 37 13.67 -13.80 9.14
CA ILE A 37 13.60 -12.68 10.08
C ILE A 37 12.89 -13.10 11.37
N ILE A 38 11.78 -13.83 11.26
CA ILE A 38 11.01 -14.29 12.42
C ILE A 38 11.89 -15.18 13.32
N LYS A 39 12.55 -16.17 12.71
CA LYS A 39 13.48 -17.07 13.42
C LYS A 39 14.65 -16.32 14.04
N PHE A 40 15.18 -15.34 13.32
CA PHE A 40 16.28 -14.51 13.82
C PHE A 40 15.81 -13.63 14.99
N ALA A 41 14.69 -12.92 14.84
CA ALA A 41 14.14 -12.11 15.91
C ALA A 41 13.84 -12.94 17.16
N SER A 42 13.23 -14.12 17.03
CA SER A 42 12.95 -15.00 18.18
C SER A 42 14.20 -15.49 18.92
N SER A 43 15.39 -15.43 18.28
CA SER A 43 16.66 -15.79 18.91
C SER A 43 17.34 -14.63 19.63
N LEU A 44 16.84 -13.40 19.48
CA LEU A 44 17.41 -12.22 20.12
C LEU A 44 16.81 -12.01 21.51
N THR A 45 17.58 -11.35 22.38
CA THR A 45 17.03 -10.72 23.57
C THR A 45 16.07 -9.60 23.18
N SER A 46 15.11 -9.28 24.06
CA SER A 46 14.13 -8.22 23.79
C SER A 46 14.80 -6.92 23.36
N CYS A 47 14.44 -6.41 22.21
CA CYS A 47 14.97 -5.18 21.63
C CYS A 47 13.86 -4.38 20.92
N VAL A 48 14.17 -3.18 20.46
CA VAL A 48 13.29 -2.42 19.56
C VAL A 48 13.43 -2.99 18.16
N VAL A 49 12.30 -3.37 17.54
CA VAL A 49 12.25 -3.76 16.12
C VAL A 49 11.52 -2.66 15.34
N ALA A 50 12.26 -2.01 14.47
CA ALA A 50 11.80 -0.86 13.69
C ALA A 50 11.59 -1.22 12.23
N MET A 51 10.49 -0.75 11.65
CA MET A 51 10.12 -0.96 10.23
C MET A 51 9.35 0.24 9.68
N GLU A 52 9.40 0.42 8.38
CA GLU A 52 8.43 1.28 7.72
C GLU A 52 7.02 0.65 7.70
N ALA A 53 5.99 1.49 7.79
CA ALA A 53 4.59 1.07 7.71
C ALA A 53 4.19 0.76 6.26
N CYS A 54 4.77 -0.30 5.71
CA CYS A 54 4.53 -0.80 4.35
C CYS A 54 3.72 -2.11 4.35
N CYS A 55 3.57 -2.70 3.16
CA CYS A 55 2.83 -3.96 2.98
C CYS A 55 3.53 -5.12 3.71
N GLY A 56 2.81 -5.74 4.66
CA GLY A 56 3.29 -6.84 5.49
C GLY A 56 3.95 -6.42 6.82
N ALA A 57 4.23 -5.13 7.03
CA ALA A 57 4.84 -4.64 8.26
C ALA A 57 3.97 -4.91 9.50
N HIS A 58 2.66 -4.72 9.40
CA HIS A 58 1.75 -5.01 10.51
C HIS A 58 1.69 -6.49 10.87
N HIS A 59 1.74 -7.39 9.88
CA HIS A 59 1.76 -8.84 10.14
C HIS A 59 3.05 -9.24 10.86
N LEU A 60 4.21 -8.86 10.29
CA LEU A 60 5.51 -9.15 10.91
C LEU A 60 5.62 -8.51 12.30
N GLY A 61 5.15 -7.27 12.44
CA GLY A 61 5.17 -6.57 13.72
C GLY A 61 4.38 -7.29 14.81
N ARG A 62 3.21 -7.85 14.51
CA ARG A 62 2.46 -8.65 15.50
C ARG A 62 3.25 -9.88 15.95
N ILE A 63 3.82 -10.63 15.01
CA ILE A 63 4.62 -11.82 15.33
C ILE A 63 5.82 -11.44 16.20
N VAL A 64 6.56 -10.40 15.81
CA VAL A 64 7.75 -9.97 16.55
C VAL A 64 7.40 -9.44 17.95
N ARG A 65 6.27 -8.71 18.07
CA ARG A 65 5.76 -8.28 19.37
C ARG A 65 5.40 -9.47 20.27
N ASP A 66 4.79 -10.51 19.70
CA ASP A 66 4.41 -11.72 20.44
C ASP A 66 5.64 -12.53 20.91
N HIS A 67 6.81 -12.29 20.30
CA HIS A 67 8.11 -12.79 20.77
C HIS A 67 8.79 -11.86 21.81
N GLY A 68 8.10 -10.83 22.29
CA GLY A 68 8.57 -9.99 23.39
C GLY A 68 9.37 -8.77 22.97
N HIS A 69 9.41 -8.42 21.69
CA HIS A 69 10.09 -7.22 21.20
C HIS A 69 9.17 -5.99 21.21
N GLN A 70 9.76 -4.81 21.37
CA GLN A 70 9.06 -3.54 21.16
C GLN A 70 9.02 -3.21 19.66
N VAL A 71 7.82 -3.13 19.06
CA VAL A 71 7.69 -2.81 17.63
C VAL A 71 7.47 -1.31 17.44
N ARG A 72 8.23 -0.72 16.52
CA ARG A 72 8.13 0.67 16.09
C ARG A 72 7.89 0.74 14.58
N LEU A 73 6.66 1.05 14.17
CA LEU A 73 6.34 1.32 12.76
C LEU A 73 6.38 2.82 12.50
N MET A 74 6.99 3.21 11.40
CA MET A 74 7.13 4.63 11.00
C MET A 74 6.56 4.86 9.60
N SER A 75 6.01 6.05 9.36
CA SER A 75 5.69 6.45 7.99
C SER A 75 6.98 6.59 7.17
N PRO A 76 7.01 6.14 5.91
CA PRO A 76 8.15 6.36 5.02
C PRO A 76 8.58 7.83 4.94
N ASP A 77 7.64 8.77 4.99
CA ASP A 77 7.93 10.21 4.96
C ASP A 77 8.79 10.68 6.13
N TYR A 78 8.72 10.00 7.28
CA TYR A 78 9.52 10.33 8.47
C TYR A 78 10.87 9.62 8.48
N VAL A 79 11.05 8.55 7.71
CA VAL A 79 12.33 7.84 7.58
C VAL A 79 13.21 8.49 6.51
N ARG A 80 12.61 8.97 5.42
CA ARG A 80 13.31 9.59 4.28
C ARG A 80 14.40 10.62 4.65
N PRO A 81 14.25 11.52 5.66
CA PRO A 81 15.32 12.46 6.03
C PRO A 81 16.60 11.80 6.56
N TYR A 82 16.56 10.54 6.95
CA TYR A 82 17.69 9.76 7.46
C TYR A 82 18.36 8.92 6.38
N GLU A 83 17.77 8.84 5.19
CA GLU A 83 18.37 8.16 4.04
C GLU A 83 19.61 8.93 3.56
N LYS A 84 20.73 8.22 3.46
CA LYS A 84 21.98 8.79 2.94
C LYS A 84 21.95 8.82 1.41
N ALA A 85 22.66 9.80 0.82
CA ALA A 85 22.85 9.87 -0.64
C ALA A 85 23.38 8.53 -1.20
N GLN A 86 22.89 8.12 -2.38
CA GLN A 86 23.07 6.80 -3.00
C GLN A 86 22.24 5.70 -2.34
N LYS A 87 21.04 5.50 -2.91
CA LYS A 87 20.07 4.51 -2.46
C LYS A 87 20.66 3.09 -2.49
N ASN A 88 20.65 2.43 -1.31
CA ASN A 88 21.08 1.05 -1.14
C ASN A 88 20.26 0.46 0.00
N ASP A 89 19.68 -0.72 -0.20
CA ASP A 89 18.80 -1.41 0.73
C ASP A 89 19.38 -1.51 2.17
N ASP A 90 20.71 -1.66 2.31
CA ASP A 90 21.36 -1.72 3.63
C ASP A 90 21.36 -0.36 4.33
N ARG A 91 21.44 0.74 3.57
CA ARG A 91 21.35 2.11 4.09
C ARG A 91 19.94 2.48 4.50
N ASP A 92 18.94 1.94 3.79
CA ASP A 92 17.53 2.15 4.10
C ASP A 92 17.18 1.47 5.43
N ALA A 93 17.67 0.24 5.69
CA ALA A 93 17.54 -0.43 6.98
C ALA A 93 18.26 0.30 8.13
N GLU A 94 19.44 0.90 7.86
CA GLU A 94 20.17 1.73 8.83
C GLU A 94 19.39 3.01 9.15
N ALA A 95 18.84 3.69 8.14
CA ALA A 95 18.02 4.89 8.31
C ALA A 95 16.75 4.59 9.15
N ILE A 96 16.10 3.44 8.93
CA ILE A 96 14.97 2.97 9.74
C ILE A 96 15.39 2.76 11.20
N ALA A 97 16.53 2.10 11.43
CA ALA A 97 17.03 1.88 12.78
C ALA A 97 17.36 3.18 13.49
N GLU A 98 18.05 4.11 12.81
CA GLU A 98 18.40 5.43 13.34
C GLU A 98 17.15 6.27 13.63
N ALA A 99 16.22 6.36 12.69
CA ALA A 99 14.96 7.09 12.85
C ALA A 99 14.19 6.62 14.08
N ALA A 100 14.17 5.32 14.32
CA ALA A 100 13.48 4.74 15.46
C ALA A 100 14.06 5.13 16.83
N THR A 101 15.30 5.61 16.90
CA THR A 101 15.92 6.08 18.15
C THR A 101 15.53 7.51 18.51
N ARG A 102 14.94 8.27 17.59
CA ARG A 102 14.68 9.69 17.78
C ARG A 102 13.50 9.94 18.73
N PRO A 103 13.65 10.80 19.77
CA PRO A 103 12.62 11.03 20.77
C PRO A 103 11.37 11.73 20.23
N THR A 104 11.50 12.46 19.11
CA THR A 104 10.42 13.18 18.46
C THR A 104 9.73 12.37 17.36
N MET A 105 10.17 11.12 17.11
CA MET A 105 9.58 10.26 16.08
C MET A 105 8.15 9.87 16.42
N ARG A 106 7.27 9.97 15.42
CA ARG A 106 5.88 9.49 15.53
C ARG A 106 5.76 8.09 14.98
N PHE A 107 5.27 7.19 15.81
CA PHE A 107 5.07 5.80 15.44
C PHE A 107 3.63 5.54 15.01
N VAL A 108 3.48 4.69 14.01
CA VAL A 108 2.18 4.17 13.56
C VAL A 108 1.79 3.01 14.47
N GLU A 109 0.59 3.02 14.98
CA GLU A 109 0.07 1.91 15.79
C GLU A 109 -0.04 0.62 14.99
N LEU A 110 0.27 -0.48 15.67
CA LEU A 110 0.21 -1.81 15.07
C LEU A 110 -1.25 -2.25 14.92
N LYS A 111 -1.74 -2.28 13.70
CA LYS A 111 -3.12 -2.66 13.38
C LYS A 111 -3.39 -4.12 13.67
N SER A 112 -4.58 -4.41 14.22
CA SER A 112 -5.09 -5.77 14.33
C SER A 112 -5.40 -6.38 12.96
N ALA A 113 -5.67 -7.70 12.93
CA ALA A 113 -6.11 -8.37 11.70
C ALA A 113 -7.43 -7.78 11.20
N GLU A 114 -8.42 -7.60 12.10
CA GLU A 114 -9.71 -7.01 11.76
C GLU A 114 -9.60 -5.59 11.19
N GLN A 115 -8.72 -4.75 11.76
CA GLN A 115 -8.48 -3.41 11.22
C GLN A 115 -7.89 -3.44 9.81
N LEU A 116 -7.03 -4.42 9.49
CA LEU A 116 -6.47 -4.60 8.15
C LEU A 116 -7.52 -5.13 7.18
N ASP A 117 -8.41 -6.02 7.63
CA ASP A 117 -9.53 -6.54 6.83
C ASP A 117 -10.48 -5.40 6.45
N MET A 118 -10.88 -4.58 7.42
CA MET A 118 -11.70 -3.39 7.17
C MET A 118 -11.02 -2.40 6.22
N GLN A 119 -9.72 -2.15 6.42
CA GLN A 119 -8.96 -1.30 5.51
C GLN A 119 -8.92 -1.86 4.08
N SER A 120 -8.80 -3.17 3.94
CA SER A 120 -8.79 -3.85 2.64
C SER A 120 -10.14 -3.74 1.94
N LEU A 121 -11.24 -3.95 2.67
CA LEU A 121 -12.60 -3.77 2.15
C LEU A 121 -12.85 -2.35 1.66
N HIS A 122 -12.44 -1.33 2.45
CA HIS A 122 -12.56 0.07 2.03
C HIS A 122 -11.75 0.35 0.76
N ARG A 123 -10.50 -0.10 0.69
CA ARG A 123 -9.64 0.08 -0.49
C ARG A 123 -10.22 -0.57 -1.75
N VAL A 124 -10.75 -1.79 -1.62
CA VAL A 124 -11.40 -2.48 -2.75
C VAL A 124 -12.64 -1.73 -3.19
N ARG A 125 -13.50 -1.30 -2.24
CA ARG A 125 -14.68 -0.49 -2.54
C ARG A 125 -14.31 0.81 -3.26
N ASP A 126 -13.33 1.54 -2.77
CA ASP A 126 -12.90 2.82 -3.36
C ASP A 126 -12.36 2.62 -4.78
N ARG A 127 -11.61 1.55 -5.01
CA ARG A 127 -11.15 1.16 -6.34
C ARG A 127 -12.33 0.90 -7.28
N LEU A 128 -13.28 0.04 -6.88
CA LEU A 128 -14.44 -0.31 -7.70
C LEU A 128 -15.33 0.91 -8.01
N VAL A 129 -15.51 1.81 -7.03
CA VAL A 129 -16.23 3.08 -7.24
C VAL A 129 -15.49 3.97 -8.23
N GLY A 130 -14.17 4.03 -8.13
CA GLY A 130 -13.30 4.78 -9.06
C GLY A 130 -13.38 4.23 -10.49
N GLU A 131 -13.25 2.92 -10.65
CA GLU A 131 -13.34 2.22 -11.95
C GLU A 131 -14.71 2.46 -12.61
N ARG A 132 -15.79 2.29 -11.87
CA ARG A 132 -17.15 2.60 -12.35
C ARG A 132 -17.29 4.07 -12.79
N THR A 133 -16.74 5.00 -12.02
CA THR A 133 -16.81 6.42 -12.37
C THR A 133 -16.01 6.73 -13.64
N ALA A 134 -14.84 6.12 -13.78
CA ALA A 134 -14.01 6.25 -14.97
C ALA A 134 -14.73 5.72 -16.21
N LEU A 135 -15.36 4.53 -16.10
CA LEU A 135 -16.14 3.91 -17.17
C LEU A 135 -17.32 4.81 -17.61
N MET A 136 -18.08 5.33 -16.65
CA MET A 136 -19.18 6.26 -16.96
C MET A 136 -18.70 7.55 -17.65
N ASN A 137 -17.55 8.08 -17.27
CA ASN A 137 -16.95 9.26 -17.91
C ASN A 137 -16.46 8.94 -19.33
N GLN A 138 -15.88 7.76 -19.52
CA GLN A 138 -15.46 7.30 -20.85
C GLN A 138 -16.66 7.12 -21.78
N LEU A 139 -17.75 6.52 -21.31
CA LEU A 139 -19.00 6.42 -22.08
C LEU A 139 -19.52 7.79 -22.50
N ARG A 140 -19.55 8.76 -21.57
CA ARG A 140 -19.98 10.14 -21.91
C ARG A 140 -19.06 10.79 -22.94
N ALA A 141 -17.75 10.58 -22.84
CA ALA A 141 -16.79 11.13 -23.80
C ALA A 141 -17.02 10.52 -25.20
N VAL A 142 -17.19 9.20 -25.28
CA VAL A 142 -17.49 8.49 -26.53
C VAL A 142 -18.78 9.02 -27.20
N LEU A 143 -19.81 9.29 -26.41
CA LEU A 143 -21.08 9.82 -26.91
C LEU A 143 -20.94 11.30 -27.32
N MET A 144 -20.21 12.08 -26.54
CA MET A 144 -19.99 13.52 -26.82
C MET A 144 -19.25 13.75 -28.12
N GLU A 145 -18.25 12.92 -28.47
CA GLU A 145 -17.55 12.95 -29.78
C GLU A 145 -18.51 12.70 -30.98
N ARG A 146 -19.74 12.28 -30.71
CA ARG A 146 -20.80 12.07 -31.71
C ARG A 146 -21.95 13.04 -31.56
N GLY A 147 -21.75 14.13 -30.83
CA GLY A 147 -22.74 15.15 -30.57
C GLY A 147 -23.86 14.73 -29.63
N ILE A 148 -23.71 13.61 -28.90
CA ILE A 148 -24.69 13.13 -27.94
C ILE A 148 -24.27 13.55 -26.54
N THR A 149 -24.97 14.52 -25.96
CA THR A 149 -24.72 15.00 -24.60
C THR A 149 -25.59 14.28 -23.59
N VAL A 150 -24.97 13.64 -22.61
CA VAL A 150 -25.67 12.92 -21.52
C VAL A 150 -25.51 13.68 -20.21
N PRO A 151 -26.61 13.95 -19.49
CA PRO A 151 -26.56 14.63 -18.21
C PRO A 151 -25.76 13.87 -17.16
N GLN A 152 -25.22 14.61 -16.17
CA GLN A 152 -24.48 14.04 -15.06
C GLN A 152 -25.33 13.14 -14.18
N GLY A 153 -24.76 12.06 -13.68
CA GLY A 153 -25.36 11.07 -12.78
C GLY A 153 -25.55 9.70 -13.44
N ARG A 154 -25.39 8.64 -12.64
CA ARG A 154 -25.48 7.25 -13.08
C ARG A 154 -26.86 6.91 -13.69
N ARG A 155 -27.93 7.18 -12.95
CA ARG A 155 -29.29 6.90 -13.42
C ARG A 155 -29.61 7.53 -14.77
N LYS A 156 -29.19 8.77 -14.97
CA LYS A 156 -29.45 9.50 -16.22
C LYS A 156 -28.66 8.89 -17.38
N LEU A 157 -27.41 8.45 -17.14
CA LEU A 157 -26.62 7.74 -18.14
C LEU A 157 -27.30 6.42 -18.52
N GLU A 158 -27.68 5.60 -17.56
CA GLU A 158 -28.35 4.31 -17.80
C GLU A 158 -29.66 4.47 -18.58
N GLN A 159 -30.50 5.43 -18.18
CA GLN A 159 -31.75 5.73 -18.88
C GLN A 159 -31.51 6.21 -20.33
N HIS A 160 -30.50 7.08 -20.52
CA HIS A 160 -30.18 7.59 -21.84
C HIS A 160 -29.65 6.48 -22.77
N LEU A 161 -28.77 5.62 -22.24
CA LEU A 161 -28.25 4.48 -22.98
C LEU A 161 -29.34 3.49 -23.35
N ALA A 162 -30.28 3.19 -22.43
CA ALA A 162 -31.39 2.31 -22.70
C ALA A 162 -32.24 2.82 -23.87
N VAL A 163 -32.68 4.08 -23.78
CA VAL A 163 -33.51 4.69 -24.87
C VAL A 163 -32.76 4.75 -26.20
N MET A 164 -31.44 5.04 -26.16
CA MET A 164 -30.64 5.17 -27.37
C MET A 164 -30.37 3.83 -28.05
N LEU A 165 -30.18 2.75 -27.29
CA LEU A 165 -29.88 1.43 -27.84
C LEU A 165 -31.13 0.68 -28.27
N ASP A 166 -32.30 0.95 -27.65
CA ASP A 166 -33.60 0.34 -27.98
C ASP A 166 -34.35 1.10 -29.11
N GLY A 167 -33.88 2.29 -29.50
CA GLY A 167 -34.51 3.14 -30.51
C GLY A 167 -34.06 2.83 -31.95
N ASP A 168 -34.97 3.05 -32.92
CA ASP A 168 -34.70 2.84 -34.36
C ASP A 168 -33.69 3.84 -34.95
N GLU A 169 -33.48 5.01 -34.31
CA GLU A 169 -32.50 6.03 -34.73
C GLU A 169 -31.18 5.91 -33.96
N VAL A 170 -30.42 4.85 -34.24
CA VAL A 170 -29.13 4.71 -33.61
C VAL A 170 -28.09 5.60 -34.32
N ARG A 171 -27.64 6.67 -33.65
CA ARG A 171 -26.59 7.59 -34.12
C ARG A 171 -25.18 7.03 -34.01
N LEU A 172 -25.00 5.77 -33.66
CA LEU A 172 -23.73 5.09 -33.50
C LEU A 172 -23.48 4.11 -34.64
N SER A 173 -22.24 3.98 -35.07
CA SER A 173 -21.85 2.90 -35.96
C SER A 173 -22.00 1.53 -35.25
N PRO A 174 -22.19 0.43 -35.99
CA PRO A 174 -22.34 -0.91 -35.38
C PRO A 174 -21.21 -1.28 -34.40
N ARG A 175 -19.97 -0.88 -34.70
CA ARG A 175 -18.82 -1.08 -33.81
C ARG A 175 -18.95 -0.31 -32.49
N MET A 176 -19.48 0.89 -32.56
CA MET A 176 -19.66 1.73 -31.39
C MET A 176 -20.85 1.30 -30.55
N GLN A 177 -21.89 0.73 -31.16
CA GLN A 177 -22.99 0.11 -30.43
C GLN A 177 -22.46 -1.05 -29.57
N LEU A 178 -21.73 -1.98 -30.19
CA LEU A 178 -21.12 -3.10 -29.47
C LEU A 178 -20.21 -2.61 -28.32
N LEU A 179 -19.36 -1.61 -28.56
CA LEU A 179 -18.51 -1.07 -27.52
C LEU A 179 -19.31 -0.46 -26.36
N VAL A 180 -20.37 0.30 -26.64
CA VAL A 180 -21.22 0.90 -25.62
C VAL A 180 -22.01 -0.16 -24.84
N GLU A 181 -22.47 -1.21 -25.52
CA GLU A 181 -23.14 -2.36 -24.90
C GLU A 181 -22.19 -3.11 -23.95
N ASP A 182 -20.97 -3.42 -24.39
CA ASP A 182 -19.95 -4.06 -23.55
C ASP A 182 -19.62 -3.21 -22.32
N MET A 183 -19.37 -1.92 -22.52
CA MET A 183 -19.07 -0.98 -21.42
C MET A 183 -20.26 -0.77 -20.47
N ARG A 184 -21.50 -1.02 -20.90
CA ARG A 184 -22.70 -0.98 -20.05
C ARG A 184 -22.85 -2.23 -19.21
N ALA A 185 -22.36 -3.36 -19.71
CA ALA A 185 -22.45 -4.66 -19.03
C ALA A 185 -21.44 -4.81 -17.86
N GLU A 186 -20.35 -4.03 -17.87
CA GLU A 186 -19.36 -3.94 -16.78
C GLU A 186 -19.85 -3.04 -15.63
#